data_753d3313d1fa512648e2c0d63e848e81
#
_entry.id   753d3313d1fa512648e2c0d63e848e81
#
_cell.length_a   1.000
_cell.length_b   1.000
_cell.length_c   1.000
_cell.angle_alpha   90.00
_cell.angle_beta   90.00
_cell.angle_gamma   90.00
#
_symmetry.space_group_name_H-M   'P 1'
#
loop_
_entity.id
_entity.type
_entity.pdbx_description
1 polymer ?
#
loop_
_entity_poly.entity_id
_entity_poly.type
_entity_poly.pdbx_seq_one_letter_code
_entity_poly.pdbx_strand_id
1 'polypeptide(L)'
;KGYIFDFGNRQEIIVGSSNITRYALLKNIEWDLVVQCQRNDEVYANIMAEFNELWNETKPLEQEFINTYAQKINFAIERWDMDYDLVEQRIQPNFMQKKALRELNRNRAIGVNRSLVISATGSGKTYLAAFDALNFNPQRLLYVVHEGSILRKSLETFQEVFNGLKYCGMYSGEAKELDADFIFTTNVSMCKSLELFGKKEFDYIIIDECHHAVADTYKRTIEYFEPEFLLGLTATENRMDNKDVVELFGNNIPYELRLRDAIINDLIVPFHYFGIRDELVDYGLTDSEERRMISQISTPENCQFIHQQIEKHRVEGQKLKALAFCRNIQHARMMADNLGDYYHTAYLTGKNKTGERIRAYNDLQSDQKDLEILFAVDILNEGVDIPGVNMVLFLRPTESSTIFIQQLGRGLRKYANKPYVTILDFIGNSYKRSVHIALALGSL
;
A
#
# COMPACT_ATOMS: atom_id res chain seq x y z
N LYS A 1 -24.11 -2.19 0.41
CA LYS A 1 -24.83 -3.38 -0.09
C LYS A 1 -25.96 -3.69 0.85
N GLY A 2 -27.11 -4.15 0.32
CA GLY A 2 -28.27 -4.48 1.10
C GLY A 2 -28.90 -5.79 0.63
N TYR A 3 -29.42 -6.53 1.59
CA TYR A 3 -30.19 -7.75 1.33
C TYR A 3 -31.51 -7.61 2.09
N ILE A 4 -32.60 -7.93 1.41
CA ILE A 4 -33.94 -7.84 1.98
C ILE A 4 -34.54 -9.26 1.97
N PHE A 5 -34.88 -9.77 3.14
CA PHE A 5 -35.53 -11.07 3.31
C PHE A 5 -36.95 -10.84 3.82
N ASP A 6 -37.93 -11.38 3.10
CA ASP A 6 -39.35 -11.27 3.42
C ASP A 6 -39.88 -12.61 3.95
N PHE A 7 -40.25 -12.67 5.19
CA PHE A 7 -40.84 -13.83 5.86
C PHE A 7 -42.38 -13.70 6.08
N GLY A 8 -43.01 -12.82 5.30
CA GLY A 8 -44.41 -12.53 5.37
C GLY A 8 -44.78 -11.51 6.47
N ASN A 9 -44.81 -11.93 7.72
CA ASN A 9 -45.13 -11.02 8.85
C ASN A 9 -43.94 -10.25 9.40
N ARG A 10 -42.73 -10.64 9.02
CA ARG A 10 -41.46 -10.03 9.43
C ARG A 10 -40.55 -9.87 8.24
N GLN A 11 -39.89 -8.74 8.14
CA GLN A 11 -38.85 -8.45 7.17
C GLN A 11 -37.52 -8.31 7.90
N GLU A 12 -36.47 -8.88 7.33
CA GLU A 12 -35.09 -8.68 7.79
C GLU A 12 -34.31 -8.00 6.68
N ILE A 13 -33.69 -6.87 7.02
CA ILE A 13 -32.89 -6.09 6.12
C ILE A 13 -31.46 -6.10 6.66
N ILE A 14 -30.52 -6.54 5.84
CA ILE A 14 -29.10 -6.53 6.15
C ILE A 14 -28.45 -5.46 5.31
N VAL A 15 -27.83 -4.47 5.96
CA VAL A 15 -27.06 -3.40 5.30
C VAL A 15 -25.63 -3.45 5.81
N GLY A 16 -24.66 -3.58 4.91
CA GLY A 16 -23.29 -3.67 5.33
C GLY A 16 -22.29 -3.81 4.17
N SER A 17 -21.09 -4.18 4.53
CA SER A 17 -19.98 -4.38 3.60
C SER A 17 -19.97 -5.78 2.95
N SER A 18 -20.70 -6.73 3.51
CA SER A 18 -20.69 -8.14 3.12
C SER A 18 -21.05 -8.38 1.66
N ASN A 19 -20.26 -9.23 1.01
CA ASN A 19 -20.56 -9.76 -0.31
C ASN A 19 -21.11 -11.19 -0.19
N ILE A 20 -22.04 -11.58 -1.06
CA ILE A 20 -22.43 -12.99 -1.23
C ILE A 20 -21.30 -13.72 -2.00
N THR A 21 -20.13 -13.79 -1.42
CA THR A 21 -19.03 -14.61 -1.92
C THR A 21 -18.67 -15.65 -0.87
N ARG A 22 -18.21 -16.81 -1.30
CA ARG A 22 -17.75 -17.86 -0.38
C ARG A 22 -16.71 -17.34 0.61
N TYR A 23 -15.87 -16.42 0.20
CA TYR A 23 -14.79 -15.86 1.03
C TYR A 23 -15.35 -14.87 2.07
N ALA A 24 -16.25 -13.98 1.67
CA ALA A 24 -16.92 -13.05 2.58
C ALA A 24 -17.78 -13.79 3.62
N LEU A 25 -18.49 -14.84 3.21
CA LEU A 25 -19.38 -15.61 4.10
C LEU A 25 -18.64 -16.54 5.07
N LEU A 26 -17.41 -17.01 4.71
CA LEU A 26 -16.74 -18.05 5.48
C LEU A 26 -15.44 -17.59 6.18
N LYS A 27 -14.83 -16.49 5.74
CA LYS A 27 -13.50 -16.08 6.21
C LYS A 27 -13.35 -14.61 6.58
N ASN A 28 -14.16 -13.72 6.03
CA ASN A 28 -14.07 -12.29 6.38
C ASN A 28 -14.84 -12.01 7.66
N ILE A 29 -14.30 -11.12 8.48
CA ILE A 29 -15.06 -10.48 9.58
C ILE A 29 -15.74 -9.26 8.93
N GLU A 30 -17.04 -9.38 8.71
CA GLU A 30 -17.86 -8.32 8.12
C GLU A 30 -18.80 -7.78 9.22
N TRP A 31 -19.04 -6.47 9.17
CA TRP A 31 -20.01 -5.83 10.04
C TRP A 31 -21.25 -5.51 9.23
N ASP A 32 -22.35 -6.17 9.57
CA ASP A 32 -23.64 -5.94 8.95
C ASP A 32 -24.64 -5.48 10.02
N LEU A 33 -25.40 -4.45 9.67
CA LEU A 33 -26.55 -4.04 10.45
C LEU A 33 -27.75 -4.87 10.00
N VAL A 34 -28.30 -5.65 10.91
CA VAL A 34 -29.55 -6.40 10.69
C VAL A 34 -30.69 -5.63 11.30
N VAL A 35 -31.62 -5.19 10.49
CA VAL A 35 -32.85 -4.51 10.94
C VAL A 35 -34.02 -5.46 10.77
N GLN A 36 -34.70 -5.77 11.86
CA GLN A 36 -35.98 -6.49 11.82
C GLN A 36 -37.10 -5.46 11.90
N CYS A 37 -38.00 -5.50 10.94
CA CYS A 37 -39.13 -4.56 10.86
C CYS A 37 -40.39 -5.25 10.31
N GLN A 38 -41.49 -4.55 10.37
CA GLN A 38 -42.77 -4.93 9.73
C GLN A 38 -42.98 -4.08 8.47
N ARG A 39 -43.79 -4.58 7.55
CA ARG A 39 -44.09 -3.87 6.28
C ARG A 39 -44.66 -2.46 6.47
N ASN A 40 -45.29 -2.21 7.60
CA ASN A 40 -45.92 -0.92 7.93
C ASN A 40 -44.96 0.06 8.61
N ASP A 41 -43.71 -0.34 8.88
CA ASP A 41 -42.74 0.50 9.54
C ASP A 41 -42.15 1.53 8.56
N GLU A 42 -41.98 2.77 9.00
CA GLU A 42 -41.38 3.85 8.21
C GLU A 42 -39.99 3.50 7.73
N VAL A 43 -39.19 2.80 8.52
CA VAL A 43 -37.87 2.32 8.15
C VAL A 43 -37.92 1.37 6.96
N TYR A 44 -38.89 0.44 6.93
CA TYR A 44 -39.10 -0.45 5.80
C TYR A 44 -39.49 0.31 4.55
N ALA A 45 -40.40 1.26 4.66
CA ALA A 45 -40.86 2.07 3.53
C ALA A 45 -39.74 2.89 2.90
N ASN A 46 -38.89 3.51 3.71
CA ASN A 46 -37.74 4.30 3.23
C ASN A 46 -36.70 3.43 2.53
N ILE A 47 -36.32 2.28 3.11
CA ILE A 47 -35.35 1.36 2.51
C ILE A 47 -35.92 0.76 1.20
N MET A 48 -37.20 0.43 1.15
CA MET A 48 -37.84 -0.07 -0.08
C MET A 48 -37.93 0.98 -1.19
N ALA A 49 -38.09 2.24 -0.84
CA ALA A 49 -38.09 3.34 -1.80
C ALA A 49 -36.69 3.44 -2.49
N GLU A 50 -35.61 3.49 -1.72
CA GLU A 50 -34.24 3.48 -2.26
C GLU A 50 -33.93 2.21 -3.03
N PHE A 51 -34.33 1.04 -2.50
CA PHE A 51 -34.14 -0.24 -3.19
C PHE A 51 -34.83 -0.24 -4.56
N ASN A 52 -36.08 0.22 -4.65
CA ASN A 52 -36.83 0.26 -5.90
C ASN A 52 -36.23 1.24 -6.90
N GLU A 53 -35.70 2.38 -6.45
CA GLU A 53 -35.00 3.33 -7.31
C GLU A 53 -33.77 2.65 -7.93
N LEU A 54 -32.90 2.06 -7.14
CA LEU A 54 -31.73 1.32 -7.61
C LEU A 54 -32.12 0.13 -8.49
N TRP A 55 -33.18 -0.61 -8.14
CA TRP A 55 -33.65 -1.75 -8.91
C TRP A 55 -34.10 -1.37 -10.32
N ASN A 56 -34.77 -0.22 -10.46
CA ASN A 56 -35.22 0.29 -11.75
C ASN A 56 -34.08 0.74 -12.65
N GLU A 57 -32.93 1.09 -12.08
CA GLU A 57 -31.72 1.45 -12.82
C GLU A 57 -30.89 0.22 -13.25
N THR A 58 -31.13 -0.96 -12.65
CA THR A 58 -30.38 -2.16 -12.91
C THR A 58 -31.02 -3.00 -14.02
N LYS A 59 -30.19 -3.84 -14.67
CA LYS A 59 -30.68 -4.84 -15.63
C LYS A 59 -30.79 -6.20 -14.93
N PRO A 60 -31.84 -7.00 -15.18
CA PRO A 60 -31.93 -8.34 -14.65
C PRO A 60 -30.78 -9.20 -15.12
N LEU A 61 -30.32 -10.09 -14.25
CA LEU A 61 -29.26 -11.02 -14.56
C LEU A 61 -29.86 -12.22 -15.34
N GLU A 62 -29.73 -12.18 -16.66
CA GLU A 62 -30.27 -13.21 -17.54
C GLU A 62 -29.34 -14.41 -17.66
N GLN A 63 -29.89 -15.61 -17.92
CA GLN A 63 -29.11 -16.84 -18.03
C GLN A 63 -28.08 -16.78 -19.17
N GLU A 64 -28.39 -16.09 -20.25
CA GLU A 64 -27.48 -15.89 -21.39
C GLU A 64 -26.24 -15.08 -20.96
N PHE A 65 -26.42 -14.05 -20.15
CA PHE A 65 -25.31 -13.28 -19.59
C PHE A 65 -24.43 -14.16 -18.68
N ILE A 66 -25.04 -14.96 -17.80
CA ILE A 66 -24.32 -15.88 -16.90
C ILE A 66 -23.49 -16.88 -17.72
N ASN A 67 -24.06 -17.45 -18.75
CA ASN A 67 -23.37 -18.43 -19.61
C ASN A 67 -22.20 -17.79 -20.37
N THR A 68 -22.42 -16.60 -20.94
CA THR A 68 -21.39 -15.85 -21.66
C THR A 68 -20.25 -15.43 -20.73
N TYR A 69 -20.58 -15.00 -19.53
CA TYR A 69 -19.63 -14.64 -18.48
C TYR A 69 -18.78 -15.86 -18.06
N ALA A 70 -19.43 -17.00 -17.80
CA ALA A 70 -18.74 -18.25 -17.43
C ALA A 70 -17.79 -18.73 -18.53
N GLN A 71 -18.21 -18.68 -19.80
CA GLN A 71 -17.37 -19.07 -20.94
C GLN A 71 -16.12 -18.16 -21.06
N LYS A 72 -16.30 -16.84 -20.97
CA LYS A 72 -15.18 -15.88 -21.03
C LYS A 72 -14.17 -16.10 -19.90
N ILE A 73 -14.67 -16.35 -18.69
CA ILE A 73 -13.79 -16.61 -17.53
C ILE A 73 -13.02 -17.92 -17.69
N ASN A 74 -13.70 -19.02 -18.06
CA ASN A 74 -13.04 -20.31 -18.22
C ASN A 74 -11.97 -20.24 -19.32
N PHE A 75 -12.27 -19.60 -20.44
CA PHE A 75 -11.29 -19.40 -21.52
C PHE A 75 -10.08 -18.58 -21.06
N ALA A 76 -10.31 -17.53 -20.27
CA ALA A 76 -9.21 -16.71 -19.74
C ALA A 76 -8.34 -17.48 -18.73
N ILE A 77 -8.95 -18.34 -17.90
CA ILE A 77 -8.23 -19.19 -16.93
C ILE A 77 -7.40 -20.25 -17.66
N GLU A 78 -7.98 -20.97 -18.62
CA GLU A 78 -7.29 -22.00 -19.39
C GLU A 78 -6.07 -21.43 -20.14
N ARG A 79 -6.24 -20.29 -20.81
CA ARG A 79 -5.13 -19.62 -21.48
C ARG A 79 -4.02 -19.19 -20.50
N TRP A 80 -4.41 -18.68 -19.34
CA TRP A 80 -3.44 -18.27 -18.31
C TRP A 80 -2.64 -19.45 -17.75
N ASP A 81 -3.29 -20.60 -17.50
CA ASP A 81 -2.62 -21.80 -16.99
C ASP A 81 -1.65 -22.41 -18.06
N MET A 82 -1.98 -22.31 -19.35
CA MET A 82 -1.11 -22.80 -20.44
C MET A 82 0.10 -21.90 -20.71
N ASP A 83 -0.06 -20.56 -20.68
CA ASP A 83 1.03 -19.63 -21.00
C ASP A 83 2.08 -19.56 -19.89
N TYR A 84 1.72 -19.87 -18.64
CA TYR A 84 2.62 -19.79 -17.50
C TYR A 84 3.62 -20.96 -17.41
N ASP A 85 3.25 -22.12 -17.91
CA ASP A 85 4.11 -23.33 -17.91
C ASP A 85 5.13 -23.33 -19.05
N LEU A 86 4.98 -22.45 -20.06
CA LEU A 86 5.80 -22.44 -21.27
C LEU A 86 7.06 -21.57 -21.20
N VAL A 87 7.20 -20.72 -20.15
CA VAL A 87 8.37 -19.83 -19.99
C VAL A 87 9.20 -20.31 -18.81
N GLU A 88 10.42 -20.77 -19.07
CA GLU A 88 11.44 -20.98 -18.03
C GLU A 88 11.81 -19.64 -17.37
N GLN A 89 10.97 -19.19 -16.46
CA GLN A 89 11.20 -17.97 -15.70
C GLN A 89 12.05 -18.27 -14.46
N ARG A 90 13.13 -17.51 -14.29
CA ARG A 90 13.94 -17.55 -13.06
C ARG A 90 13.15 -17.13 -11.82
N ILE A 91 12.15 -16.26 -12.00
CA ILE A 91 11.31 -15.75 -10.92
C ILE A 91 9.86 -16.11 -11.22
N GLN A 92 9.20 -16.72 -10.24
CA GLN A 92 7.80 -17.14 -10.32
C GLN A 92 6.94 -16.28 -9.40
N PRO A 93 5.70 -15.93 -9.83
CA PRO A 93 4.77 -15.24 -8.95
C PRO A 93 4.41 -16.13 -7.75
N ASN A 94 4.37 -15.52 -6.58
CA ASN A 94 3.92 -16.18 -5.37
C ASN A 94 2.42 -16.49 -5.42
N PHE A 95 1.93 -17.29 -4.46
CA PHE A 95 0.53 -17.72 -4.42
C PHE A 95 -0.46 -16.55 -4.46
N MET A 96 -0.18 -15.45 -3.75
CA MET A 96 -1.08 -14.29 -3.70
C MET A 96 -1.04 -13.48 -5.01
N GLN A 97 0.14 -13.36 -5.61
CA GLN A 97 0.27 -12.75 -6.94
C GLN A 97 -0.48 -13.56 -8.00
N LYS A 98 -0.35 -14.90 -7.99
CA LYS A 98 -1.14 -15.77 -8.88
C LYS A 98 -2.63 -15.54 -8.74
N LYS A 99 -3.12 -15.37 -7.52
CA LYS A 99 -4.53 -15.07 -7.27
C LYS A 99 -4.95 -13.71 -7.82
N ALA A 100 -4.14 -12.67 -7.59
CA ALA A 100 -4.39 -11.33 -8.13
C ALA A 100 -4.40 -11.32 -9.67
N LEU A 101 -3.44 -12.00 -10.30
CA LEU A 101 -3.35 -12.15 -11.76
C LEU A 101 -4.58 -12.83 -12.35
N ARG A 102 -5.10 -13.86 -11.70
CA ARG A 102 -6.36 -14.52 -12.12
C ARG A 102 -7.53 -13.54 -12.12
N GLU A 103 -7.70 -12.77 -11.06
CA GLU A 103 -8.81 -11.81 -10.96
C GLU A 103 -8.66 -10.65 -11.95
N LEU A 104 -7.45 -10.17 -12.22
CA LEU A 104 -7.17 -9.18 -13.26
C LEU A 104 -7.53 -9.72 -14.65
N ASN A 105 -7.14 -10.98 -14.98
CA ASN A 105 -7.49 -11.63 -16.24
C ASN A 105 -9.00 -11.84 -16.39
N ARG A 106 -9.70 -12.22 -15.32
CA ARG A 106 -11.18 -12.32 -15.32
C ARG A 106 -11.84 -11.00 -15.67
N ASN A 107 -11.37 -9.91 -15.07
CA ASN A 107 -11.91 -8.59 -15.34
C ASN A 107 -11.71 -8.16 -16.78
N ARG A 108 -10.52 -8.36 -17.33
CA ARG A 108 -10.25 -8.09 -18.75
C ARG A 108 -11.11 -8.93 -19.69
N ALA A 109 -11.32 -10.22 -19.37
CA ALA A 109 -12.14 -11.12 -20.18
C ALA A 109 -13.61 -10.66 -20.30
N ILE A 110 -14.13 -9.95 -19.31
CA ILE A 110 -15.48 -9.37 -19.34
C ILE A 110 -15.52 -7.91 -19.84
N GLY A 111 -14.40 -7.41 -20.36
CA GLY A 111 -14.32 -6.10 -21.01
C GLY A 111 -14.03 -4.93 -20.04
N VAL A 112 -13.60 -5.20 -18.82
CA VAL A 112 -13.15 -4.16 -17.89
C VAL A 112 -11.78 -3.66 -18.33
N ASN A 113 -11.67 -2.35 -18.54
CA ASN A 113 -10.45 -1.70 -19.03
C ASN A 113 -9.70 -0.90 -17.95
N ARG A 114 -10.18 -0.90 -16.71
CA ARG A 114 -9.54 -0.23 -15.56
C ARG A 114 -9.68 -1.08 -14.31
N SER A 115 -8.62 -1.21 -13.55
CA SER A 115 -8.65 -1.95 -12.28
C SER A 115 -7.71 -1.32 -11.25
N LEU A 116 -8.12 -1.39 -9.99
CA LEU A 116 -7.33 -1.00 -8.83
C LEU A 116 -6.96 -2.24 -8.02
N VAL A 117 -5.68 -2.49 -7.81
CA VAL A 117 -5.21 -3.52 -6.89
C VAL A 117 -4.72 -2.88 -5.61
N ILE A 118 -5.32 -3.28 -4.50
CA ILE A 118 -4.89 -2.90 -3.16
C ILE A 118 -4.03 -4.03 -2.61
N SER A 119 -2.79 -3.73 -2.25
CA SER A 119 -1.87 -4.75 -1.75
C SER A 119 -0.91 -4.18 -0.73
N ALA A 120 -0.85 -4.83 0.44
CA ALA A 120 -0.02 -4.40 1.56
C ALA A 120 1.42 -4.06 1.15
N THR A 121 2.04 -3.11 1.83
CA THR A 121 3.44 -2.74 1.60
C THR A 121 4.34 -3.95 1.83
N GLY A 122 5.30 -4.17 0.95
CA GLY A 122 6.23 -5.31 1.06
C GLY A 122 5.72 -6.62 0.45
N SER A 123 4.47 -6.70 -0.02
CA SER A 123 3.89 -7.90 -0.63
C SER A 123 4.35 -8.20 -2.07
N GLY A 124 5.13 -7.31 -2.68
CA GLY A 124 5.65 -7.47 -4.04
C GLY A 124 4.74 -6.91 -5.14
N LYS A 125 4.11 -5.73 -4.93
CA LYS A 125 3.26 -5.03 -5.91
C LYS A 125 3.93 -4.82 -7.26
N THR A 126 5.19 -4.40 -7.28
CA THR A 126 5.95 -4.15 -8.52
C THR A 126 6.14 -5.43 -9.33
N TYR A 127 6.45 -6.55 -8.66
CA TYR A 127 6.49 -7.87 -9.31
C TYR A 127 5.13 -8.29 -9.84
N LEU A 128 4.05 -8.06 -9.07
CA LEU A 128 2.69 -8.32 -9.55
C LEU A 128 2.39 -7.54 -10.83
N ALA A 129 2.76 -6.26 -10.89
CA ALA A 129 2.59 -5.43 -12.07
C ALA A 129 3.40 -5.94 -13.26
N ALA A 130 4.65 -6.37 -13.04
CA ALA A 130 5.50 -6.91 -14.09
C ALA A 130 4.95 -8.25 -14.62
N PHE A 131 4.47 -9.15 -13.76
CA PHE A 131 3.82 -10.39 -14.17
C PHE A 131 2.49 -10.13 -14.89
N ASP A 132 1.71 -9.14 -14.45
CA ASP A 132 0.48 -8.79 -15.15
C ASP A 132 0.75 -8.19 -16.53
N ALA A 133 1.76 -7.34 -16.64
CA ALA A 133 2.23 -6.83 -17.93
C ALA A 133 2.74 -7.95 -18.85
N LEU A 134 3.43 -8.96 -18.30
CA LEU A 134 3.86 -10.13 -19.07
C LEU A 134 2.66 -10.91 -19.61
N ASN A 135 1.61 -11.12 -18.79
CA ASN A 135 0.38 -11.78 -19.20
C ASN A 135 -0.42 -10.97 -20.24
N PHE A 136 -0.49 -9.67 -20.09
CA PHE A 136 -1.17 -8.77 -21.00
C PHE A 136 -0.42 -8.65 -22.34
N ASN A 137 0.92 -8.73 -22.29
CA ASN A 137 1.84 -8.63 -23.41
C ASN A 137 1.66 -7.35 -24.25
N PRO A 138 1.72 -6.15 -23.65
CA PRO A 138 1.55 -4.90 -24.39
C PRO A 138 2.69 -4.69 -25.36
N GLN A 139 2.42 -3.98 -26.48
CA GLN A 139 3.48 -3.49 -27.36
C GLN A 139 4.22 -2.33 -26.68
N ARG A 140 3.47 -1.35 -26.15
CA ARG A 140 4.01 -0.21 -25.40
C ARG A 140 3.34 -0.07 -24.03
N LEU A 141 4.17 0.10 -23.00
CA LEU A 141 3.73 0.26 -21.63
C LEU A 141 4.27 1.56 -21.03
N LEU A 142 3.42 2.25 -20.26
CA LEU A 142 3.78 3.39 -19.43
C LEU A 142 3.67 3.03 -17.95
N TYR A 143 4.78 3.13 -17.21
CA TYR A 143 4.81 2.95 -15.76
C TYR A 143 5.06 4.28 -15.07
N VAL A 144 4.08 4.75 -14.29
CA VAL A 144 4.12 6.06 -13.65
C VAL A 144 4.25 5.91 -12.14
N VAL A 145 5.24 6.58 -11.57
CA VAL A 145 5.47 6.61 -10.11
C VAL A 145 5.42 8.04 -9.58
N HIS A 146 5.27 8.18 -8.25
CA HIS A 146 5.33 9.48 -7.59
C HIS A 146 6.77 10.00 -7.47
N GLU A 147 7.69 9.16 -7.04
CA GLU A 147 9.10 9.52 -6.77
C GLU A 147 10.10 8.83 -7.68
N GLY A 148 11.16 9.58 -8.06
CA GLY A 148 12.26 9.06 -8.87
C GLY A 148 13.08 7.95 -8.18
N SER A 149 13.07 7.88 -6.87
CA SER A 149 13.74 6.81 -6.08
C SER A 149 13.14 5.43 -6.35
N ILE A 150 11.83 5.36 -6.61
CA ILE A 150 11.10 4.12 -6.91
C ILE A 150 11.31 3.70 -8.36
N LEU A 151 11.47 4.68 -9.25
CA LEU A 151 11.48 4.50 -10.69
C LEU A 151 12.51 3.47 -11.16
N ARG A 152 13.76 3.61 -10.71
CA ARG A 152 14.87 2.71 -11.08
C ARG A 152 14.60 1.28 -10.61
N LYS A 153 14.13 1.11 -9.38
CA LYS A 153 13.83 -0.21 -8.83
C LYS A 153 12.68 -0.90 -9.55
N SER A 154 11.66 -0.13 -9.94
CA SER A 154 10.55 -0.66 -10.75
C SER A 154 11.03 -1.11 -12.13
N LEU A 155 11.87 -0.31 -12.78
CA LEU A 155 12.49 -0.65 -14.06
C LEU A 155 13.33 -1.95 -13.94
N GLU A 156 14.20 -2.05 -12.92
CA GLU A 156 15.02 -3.24 -12.67
C GLU A 156 14.15 -4.49 -12.45
N THR A 157 13.04 -4.38 -11.71
CA THR A 157 12.08 -5.48 -11.51
C THR A 157 11.45 -5.96 -12.83
N PHE A 158 11.08 -5.02 -13.71
CA PHE A 158 10.53 -5.37 -15.03
C PHE A 158 11.60 -5.99 -15.93
N GLN A 159 12.81 -5.48 -15.93
CA GLN A 159 13.93 -6.08 -16.65
C GLN A 159 14.20 -7.52 -16.21
N GLU A 160 14.10 -7.77 -14.89
CA GLU A 160 14.29 -9.10 -14.32
C GLU A 160 13.18 -10.07 -14.74
N VAL A 161 11.92 -9.64 -14.68
CA VAL A 161 10.75 -10.48 -15.08
C VAL A 161 10.73 -10.72 -16.58
N PHE A 162 10.97 -9.69 -17.39
CA PHE A 162 10.92 -9.79 -18.84
C PHE A 162 12.19 -10.40 -19.47
N ASN A 163 13.30 -10.45 -18.73
CA ASN A 163 14.55 -11.08 -19.12
C ASN A 163 15.00 -10.76 -20.59
N GLY A 164 14.93 -9.47 -20.95
CA GLY A 164 15.33 -9.00 -22.28
C GLY A 164 14.27 -9.09 -23.39
N LEU A 165 13.07 -9.58 -23.10
CA LEU A 165 11.96 -9.64 -24.08
C LEU A 165 11.44 -8.26 -24.49
N LYS A 166 11.63 -7.25 -23.64
CA LYS A 166 11.20 -5.87 -23.87
C LYS A 166 12.29 -4.89 -23.46
N TYR A 167 12.46 -3.83 -24.23
CA TYR A 167 13.35 -2.74 -23.87
C TYR A 167 12.66 -1.81 -22.86
N CYS A 168 13.19 -1.78 -21.63
CA CYS A 168 12.73 -0.92 -20.56
C CYS A 168 13.61 0.33 -20.46
N GLY A 169 13.03 1.50 -20.66
CA GLY A 169 13.75 2.78 -20.64
C GLY A 169 13.15 3.77 -19.62
N MET A 170 13.95 4.78 -19.26
CA MET A 170 13.54 5.83 -18.33
C MET A 170 13.23 7.14 -19.05
N TYR A 171 12.17 7.81 -18.61
CA TYR A 171 11.84 9.18 -19.00
C TYR A 171 11.68 10.05 -17.73
N SER A 172 12.81 10.55 -17.23
CA SER A 172 12.82 11.39 -16.02
C SER A 172 14.16 12.15 -15.92
N GLY A 173 14.12 13.44 -15.61
CA GLY A 173 15.31 14.26 -15.47
C GLY A 173 16.15 14.31 -16.76
N GLU A 174 17.38 13.78 -16.71
CA GLU A 174 18.31 13.73 -17.86
C GLU A 174 18.07 12.54 -18.80
N ALA A 175 17.39 11.48 -18.31
CA ALA A 175 17.09 10.30 -19.11
C ALA A 175 15.84 10.53 -19.98
N LYS A 176 15.97 10.35 -21.30
CA LYS A 176 14.89 10.56 -22.30
C LYS A 176 14.84 9.43 -23.30
N GLU A 177 14.63 8.20 -22.83
CA GLU A 177 14.62 6.99 -23.67
C GLU A 177 13.20 6.76 -24.22
N LEU A 178 12.81 7.60 -25.19
CA LEU A 178 11.45 7.61 -25.79
C LEU A 178 11.17 6.39 -26.69
N ASP A 179 12.22 5.76 -27.22
CA ASP A 179 12.12 4.62 -28.13
C ASP A 179 11.95 3.28 -27.39
N ALA A 180 11.92 3.30 -26.04
CA ALA A 180 11.74 2.10 -25.25
C ALA A 180 10.33 1.54 -25.42
N ASP A 181 10.20 0.20 -25.45
CA ASP A 181 8.90 -0.48 -25.44
C ASP A 181 8.12 -0.15 -24.17
N PHE A 182 8.83 -0.14 -23.03
CA PHE A 182 8.27 0.16 -21.72
C PHE A 182 8.95 1.40 -21.14
N ILE A 183 8.17 2.45 -20.95
CA ILE A 183 8.66 3.75 -20.45
C ILE A 183 8.31 3.87 -18.96
N PHE A 184 9.36 4.08 -18.15
CA PHE A 184 9.26 4.34 -16.72
C PHE A 184 9.45 5.83 -16.47
N THR A 185 8.51 6.47 -15.81
CA THR A 185 8.52 7.92 -15.61
C THR A 185 7.95 8.33 -14.25
N THR A 186 8.32 9.55 -13.84
CA THR A 186 7.60 10.19 -12.73
C THR A 186 6.37 10.92 -13.25
N ASN A 187 5.32 10.99 -12.43
CA ASN A 187 4.10 11.71 -12.79
C ASN A 187 4.37 13.16 -13.22
N VAL A 188 5.27 13.87 -12.51
CA VAL A 188 5.64 15.25 -12.83
C VAL A 188 6.30 15.36 -14.19
N SER A 189 7.19 14.43 -14.53
CA SER A 189 7.88 14.41 -15.83
C SER A 189 6.90 14.13 -16.97
N MET A 190 6.02 13.14 -16.80
CA MET A 190 5.02 12.78 -17.81
C MET A 190 4.01 13.90 -18.02
N CYS A 191 3.45 14.47 -16.95
CA CYS A 191 2.47 15.55 -17.04
C CYS A 191 2.99 16.79 -17.81
N LYS A 192 4.30 17.05 -17.76
CA LYS A 192 4.95 18.15 -18.51
C LYS A 192 5.23 17.83 -19.98
N SER A 193 5.11 16.58 -20.38
CA SER A 193 5.56 16.09 -21.67
C SER A 193 4.51 15.29 -22.43
N LEU A 194 3.24 15.42 -22.05
CA LEU A 194 2.12 14.69 -22.66
C LEU A 194 2.08 14.84 -24.17
N GLU A 195 2.36 16.06 -24.67
CA GLU A 195 2.30 16.39 -26.09
C GLU A 195 3.34 15.66 -26.95
N LEU A 196 4.36 15.04 -26.31
CA LEU A 196 5.35 14.23 -27.04
C LEU A 196 4.80 12.84 -27.43
N PHE A 197 3.66 12.45 -26.90
CA PHE A 197 3.08 11.13 -27.04
C PHE A 197 1.68 11.21 -27.66
N GLY A 198 1.33 10.25 -28.50
CA GLY A 198 -0.02 10.05 -28.98
C GLY A 198 -0.96 9.56 -27.88
N LYS A 199 -2.25 9.93 -27.94
CA LYS A 199 -3.22 9.49 -26.93
C LYS A 199 -3.36 7.97 -26.79
N LYS A 200 -3.17 7.21 -27.86
CA LYS A 200 -3.23 5.75 -27.94
C LYS A 200 -1.86 5.10 -28.03
N GLU A 201 -0.82 5.81 -27.61
CA GLU A 201 0.55 5.32 -27.75
C GLU A 201 0.88 4.15 -26.83
N PHE A 202 0.24 4.11 -25.68
CA PHE A 202 0.45 3.06 -24.68
C PHE A 202 -0.78 2.15 -24.60
N ASP A 203 -0.56 0.85 -24.83
CA ASP A 203 -1.61 -0.16 -24.69
C ASP A 203 -1.94 -0.40 -23.23
N TYR A 204 -0.92 -0.29 -22.37
CA TYR A 204 -1.03 -0.53 -20.96
C TYR A 204 -0.38 0.58 -20.14
N ILE A 205 -1.15 1.13 -19.20
CA ILE A 205 -0.66 2.14 -18.26
C ILE A 205 -0.78 1.61 -16.85
N ILE A 206 0.30 1.72 -16.08
CA ILE A 206 0.37 1.34 -14.67
C ILE A 206 0.67 2.59 -13.85
N ILE A 207 -0.18 2.87 -12.86
CA ILE A 207 0.00 3.95 -11.89
C ILE A 207 0.34 3.31 -10.54
N ASP A 208 1.59 3.44 -10.13
CA ASP A 208 2.03 2.94 -8.81
C ASP A 208 1.82 4.01 -7.73
N GLU A 209 1.55 3.56 -6.50
CA GLU A 209 1.15 4.39 -5.36
C GLU A 209 0.02 5.37 -5.72
N CYS A 210 -1.02 4.83 -6.36
CA CYS A 210 -2.11 5.62 -6.95
C CYS A 210 -3.02 6.33 -5.93
N HIS A 211 -2.78 6.19 -4.61
CA HIS A 211 -3.41 7.04 -3.60
C HIS A 211 -3.08 8.53 -3.80
N HIS A 212 -1.99 8.84 -4.51
CA HIS A 212 -1.68 10.20 -4.96
C HIS A 212 -2.42 10.61 -6.25
N ALA A 213 -3.15 9.69 -6.90
CA ALA A 213 -3.78 9.94 -8.22
C ALA A 213 -4.91 10.98 -8.21
N VAL A 214 -5.36 11.42 -7.03
CA VAL A 214 -6.30 12.53 -6.87
C VAL A 214 -5.68 13.89 -7.25
N ALA A 215 -4.35 14.02 -7.21
CA ALA A 215 -3.68 15.24 -7.61
C ALA A 215 -3.89 15.55 -9.10
N ASP A 216 -4.09 16.82 -9.43
CA ASP A 216 -4.39 17.30 -10.80
C ASP A 216 -3.40 16.80 -11.86
N THR A 217 -2.12 16.64 -11.49
CA THR A 217 -1.09 16.14 -12.40
C THR A 217 -1.32 14.69 -12.82
N TYR A 218 -1.82 13.84 -11.93
CA TYR A 218 -2.17 12.45 -12.25
C TYR A 218 -3.44 12.37 -13.08
N LYS A 219 -4.49 13.13 -12.69
CA LYS A 219 -5.75 13.20 -13.45
C LYS A 219 -5.47 13.59 -14.89
N ARG A 220 -4.67 14.65 -15.10
CA ARG A 220 -4.29 15.09 -16.47
C ARG A 220 -3.59 13.99 -17.26
N THR A 221 -2.69 13.22 -16.65
CA THR A 221 -2.00 12.12 -17.33
C THR A 221 -2.97 11.00 -17.68
N ILE A 222 -3.86 10.60 -16.75
CA ILE A 222 -4.83 9.52 -16.96
C ILE A 222 -5.91 9.90 -17.97
N GLU A 223 -6.33 11.17 -17.99
CA GLU A 223 -7.35 11.68 -18.91
C GLU A 223 -6.81 11.92 -20.32
N TYR A 224 -5.50 12.16 -20.45
CA TYR A 224 -4.86 12.38 -21.75
C TYR A 224 -4.78 11.11 -22.58
N PHE A 225 -4.38 9.99 -21.94
CA PHE A 225 -4.16 8.73 -22.63
C PHE A 225 -5.42 7.86 -22.71
N GLU A 226 -5.51 7.08 -23.78
CA GLU A 226 -6.59 6.13 -24.05
C GLU A 226 -6.02 4.69 -24.14
N PRO A 227 -5.50 4.11 -23.04
CA PRO A 227 -4.92 2.78 -23.06
C PRO A 227 -6.00 1.70 -23.21
N GLU A 228 -5.61 0.50 -23.67
CA GLU A 228 -6.48 -0.67 -23.63
C GLU A 228 -6.74 -1.13 -22.20
N PHE A 229 -5.74 -0.98 -21.31
CA PHE A 229 -5.88 -1.28 -19.89
C PHE A 229 -5.13 -0.30 -18.98
N LEU A 230 -5.80 0.15 -17.91
CA LEU A 230 -5.24 1.01 -16.88
C LEU A 230 -5.24 0.26 -15.54
N LEU A 231 -4.05 0.05 -14.96
CA LEU A 231 -3.87 -0.57 -13.64
C LEU A 231 -3.42 0.45 -12.61
N GLY A 232 -4.16 0.55 -11.52
CA GLY A 232 -3.73 1.25 -10.31
C GLY A 232 -3.20 0.28 -9.27
N LEU A 233 -2.11 0.64 -8.60
CA LEU A 233 -1.55 -0.10 -7.48
C LEU A 233 -1.48 0.82 -6.26
N THR A 234 -1.93 0.35 -5.11
CA THR A 234 -1.82 1.08 -3.86
C THR A 234 -1.62 0.13 -2.67
N ALA A 235 -0.97 0.64 -1.63
CA ALA A 235 -0.86 -0.06 -0.35
C ALA A 235 -1.96 0.32 0.64
N THR A 236 -2.71 1.38 0.38
CA THR A 236 -3.70 1.92 1.30
C THR A 236 -4.99 1.12 1.31
N GLU A 237 -5.35 0.65 2.51
CA GLU A 237 -6.54 -0.16 2.78
C GLU A 237 -7.78 0.68 3.07
N ASN A 238 -7.61 1.98 3.35
CA ASN A 238 -8.72 2.84 3.76
C ASN A 238 -9.51 3.36 2.54
N ARG A 239 -10.63 2.67 2.24
CA ARG A 239 -11.54 3.04 1.14
C ARG A 239 -12.21 4.40 1.33
N MET A 240 -12.39 4.84 2.57
CA MET A 240 -13.06 6.11 2.86
C MET A 240 -12.17 7.31 2.50
N ASP A 241 -10.85 7.19 2.74
CA ASP A 241 -9.89 8.25 2.39
C ASP A 241 -9.54 8.26 0.89
N ASN A 242 -9.82 7.16 0.16
CA ASN A 242 -9.45 6.97 -1.24
C ASN A 242 -10.66 6.83 -2.19
N LYS A 243 -11.84 7.33 -1.82
CA LYS A 243 -13.06 7.21 -2.64
C LYS A 243 -12.85 7.72 -4.07
N ASP A 244 -12.22 8.88 -4.22
CA ASP A 244 -11.93 9.49 -5.52
C ASP A 244 -10.97 8.64 -6.35
N VAL A 245 -10.00 7.96 -5.70
CA VAL A 245 -9.07 7.05 -6.39
C VAL A 245 -9.82 5.82 -6.91
N VAL A 246 -10.68 5.23 -6.08
CA VAL A 246 -11.47 4.04 -6.48
C VAL A 246 -12.37 4.38 -7.67
N GLU A 247 -12.99 5.56 -7.66
CA GLU A 247 -13.83 6.05 -8.76
C GLU A 247 -13.02 6.24 -10.06
N LEU A 248 -11.80 6.76 -9.97
CA LEU A 248 -10.89 6.95 -11.11
C LEU A 248 -10.58 5.63 -11.84
N PHE A 249 -10.55 4.50 -11.10
CA PHE A 249 -10.38 3.15 -11.65
C PHE A 249 -11.71 2.41 -11.86
N GLY A 250 -12.82 3.15 -12.04
CA GLY A 250 -14.13 2.60 -12.38
C GLY A 250 -14.79 1.79 -11.26
N ASN A 251 -14.48 2.06 -10.00
CA ASN A 251 -14.93 1.32 -8.82
C ASN A 251 -14.60 -0.17 -8.88
N ASN A 252 -13.55 -0.55 -9.60
CA ASN A 252 -13.22 -1.93 -9.86
C ASN A 252 -11.95 -2.35 -9.12
N ILE A 253 -12.14 -3.10 -8.04
CA ILE A 253 -11.07 -3.65 -7.18
C ILE A 253 -11.13 -5.18 -7.28
N PRO A 254 -10.45 -5.80 -8.29
CA PRO A 254 -10.48 -7.24 -8.47
C PRO A 254 -9.77 -8.00 -7.36
N TYR A 255 -8.79 -7.35 -6.73
CA TYR A 255 -7.98 -7.99 -5.71
C TYR A 255 -7.57 -6.99 -4.61
N GLU A 256 -7.73 -7.44 -3.37
CA GLU A 256 -7.32 -6.73 -2.16
C GLU A 256 -6.53 -7.70 -1.27
N LEU A 257 -5.29 -7.34 -0.96
CA LEU A 257 -4.43 -8.06 -0.02
C LEU A 257 -4.16 -7.15 1.18
N ARG A 258 -4.82 -7.42 2.28
CA ARG A 258 -4.64 -6.68 3.53
C ARG A 258 -3.37 -7.11 4.26
N LEU A 259 -2.91 -6.26 5.16
CA LEU A 259 -1.72 -6.51 5.98
C LEU A 259 -1.83 -7.85 6.74
N ARG A 260 -2.99 -8.12 7.34
CA ARG A 260 -3.31 -9.39 8.00
C ARG A 260 -3.12 -10.59 7.08
N ASP A 261 -3.70 -10.54 5.88
CA ASP A 261 -3.61 -11.65 4.92
C ASP A 261 -2.16 -11.85 4.46
N ALA A 262 -1.40 -10.78 4.32
CA ALA A 262 0.02 -10.84 3.99
C ALA A 262 0.83 -11.53 5.10
N ILE A 263 0.51 -11.28 6.38
CA ILE A 263 1.14 -11.97 7.52
C ILE A 263 0.73 -13.45 7.57
N ILE A 264 -0.58 -13.74 7.50
CA ILE A 264 -1.10 -15.12 7.58
C ILE A 264 -0.54 -16.00 6.45
N ASN A 265 -0.35 -15.43 5.27
CA ASN A 265 0.20 -16.13 4.11
C ASN A 265 1.74 -16.03 4.04
N ASP A 266 2.38 -15.61 5.12
CA ASP A 266 3.85 -15.57 5.23
C ASP A 266 4.52 -14.78 4.09
N LEU A 267 3.92 -13.67 3.64
CA LEU A 267 4.53 -12.75 2.66
C LEU A 267 5.41 -11.69 3.31
N ILE A 268 5.04 -11.30 4.52
CA ILE A 268 5.74 -10.34 5.38
C ILE A 268 5.89 -10.93 6.77
N VAL A 269 6.85 -10.41 7.55
CA VAL A 269 7.02 -10.85 8.93
C VAL A 269 5.94 -10.25 9.84
N PRO A 270 5.53 -10.96 10.91
CA PRO A 270 4.64 -10.39 11.91
C PRO A 270 5.31 -9.25 12.66
N PHE A 271 4.54 -8.50 13.42
CA PHE A 271 5.06 -7.43 14.26
C PHE A 271 4.41 -7.41 15.64
N HIS A 272 5.14 -6.86 16.61
CA HIS A 272 4.63 -6.56 17.94
C HIS A 272 4.52 -5.04 18.09
N TYR A 273 3.31 -4.55 18.35
CA TYR A 273 3.06 -3.13 18.53
C TYR A 273 2.90 -2.78 20.02
N PHE A 274 3.66 -1.80 20.45
CA PHE A 274 3.61 -1.25 21.80
C PHE A 274 3.36 0.25 21.74
N GLY A 275 2.17 0.67 22.15
CA GLY A 275 1.87 2.08 22.40
C GLY A 275 2.48 2.48 23.75
N ILE A 276 3.55 3.27 23.72
CA ILE A 276 4.27 3.68 24.91
C ILE A 276 3.68 5.00 25.42
N ARG A 277 3.14 4.96 26.62
CA ARG A 277 2.71 6.18 27.30
C ARG A 277 3.92 6.91 27.83
N ASP A 278 4.16 8.10 27.33
CA ASP A 278 5.20 9.00 27.78
C ASP A 278 4.55 10.13 28.58
N GLU A 279 4.76 10.12 29.89
CA GLU A 279 4.22 11.15 30.81
C GLU A 279 5.08 12.42 30.85
N LEU A 280 6.28 12.36 30.29
CA LEU A 280 7.24 13.48 30.28
C LEU A 280 7.01 14.44 29.12
N VAL A 281 6.33 13.99 28.06
CA VAL A 281 6.13 14.74 26.83
C VAL A 281 4.66 14.91 26.51
N ASP A 282 4.23 16.14 26.31
CA ASP A 282 2.90 16.46 25.81
C ASP A 282 2.91 16.51 24.27
N TYR A 283 2.42 15.43 23.63
CA TYR A 283 2.34 15.31 22.16
C TYR A 283 1.10 15.99 21.57
N GLY A 284 0.18 16.50 22.40
CA GLY A 284 -1.05 17.20 21.97
C GLY A 284 -0.86 18.67 21.62
N LEU A 285 0.36 19.18 21.62
CA LEU A 285 0.67 20.58 21.38
C LEU A 285 0.47 20.98 19.92
N THR A 286 0.03 22.23 19.73
CA THR A 286 -0.12 22.87 18.41
C THR A 286 1.24 23.16 17.77
N ASP A 287 1.27 23.42 16.46
CA ASP A 287 2.52 23.73 15.73
C ASP A 287 3.34 24.89 16.31
N SER A 288 2.69 25.85 16.99
CA SER A 288 3.37 26.96 17.69
C SER A 288 4.18 26.49 18.90
N GLU A 289 3.86 25.33 19.46
CA GLU A 289 4.49 24.74 20.65
C GLU A 289 5.49 23.63 20.27
N GLU A 290 5.72 23.42 18.99
CA GLU A 290 6.61 22.37 18.45
C GLU A 290 8.03 22.43 19.05
N ARG A 291 8.60 23.61 19.21
CA ARG A 291 9.95 23.79 19.82
C ARG A 291 9.99 23.29 21.25
N ARG A 292 8.90 23.54 22.01
CA ARG A 292 8.79 23.11 23.40
C ARG A 292 8.69 21.57 23.47
N MET A 293 7.91 20.98 22.62
CA MET A 293 7.78 19.53 22.52
C MET A 293 9.13 18.88 22.17
N ILE A 294 9.86 19.38 21.17
CA ILE A 294 11.17 18.85 20.79
C ILE A 294 12.15 18.94 21.97
N SER A 295 12.14 20.06 22.72
CA SER A 295 12.99 20.20 23.89
C SER A 295 12.64 19.18 24.98
N GLN A 296 11.38 18.86 25.19
CA GLN A 296 10.92 17.85 26.14
C GLN A 296 11.31 16.42 25.72
N ILE A 297 11.10 16.07 24.44
CA ILE A 297 11.46 14.76 23.90
C ILE A 297 12.96 14.49 24.01
N SER A 298 13.77 15.54 23.87
CA SER A 298 15.23 15.42 23.82
C SER A 298 15.90 15.64 25.20
N THR A 299 15.15 15.58 26.30
CA THR A 299 15.77 15.64 27.65
C THR A 299 16.54 14.34 27.95
N PRO A 300 17.59 14.40 28.78
CA PRO A 300 18.33 13.20 29.19
C PRO A 300 17.40 12.13 29.83
N GLU A 301 16.46 12.57 30.64
CA GLU A 301 15.49 11.68 31.32
C GLU A 301 14.62 10.93 30.29
N ASN A 302 14.14 11.65 29.28
CA ASN A 302 13.31 11.03 28.23
C ASN A 302 14.16 10.13 27.32
N CYS A 303 15.38 10.52 26.98
CA CYS A 303 16.30 9.65 26.23
C CYS A 303 16.62 8.38 27.01
N GLN A 304 16.80 8.45 28.34
CA GLN A 304 16.95 7.28 29.19
C GLN A 304 15.69 6.40 29.19
N PHE A 305 14.50 7.00 29.23
CA PHE A 305 13.24 6.28 29.14
C PHE A 305 13.10 5.57 27.78
N ILE A 306 13.40 6.24 26.67
CA ILE A 306 13.38 5.65 25.33
C ILE A 306 14.40 4.48 25.26
N HIS A 307 15.61 4.66 25.78
CA HIS A 307 16.60 3.59 25.87
C HIS A 307 16.06 2.37 26.62
N GLN A 308 15.45 2.57 27.80
CA GLN A 308 14.86 1.48 28.58
C GLN A 308 13.75 0.74 27.79
N GLN A 309 12.92 1.47 27.05
CA GLN A 309 11.87 0.83 26.21
C GLN A 309 12.47 0.05 25.05
N ILE A 310 13.54 0.54 24.42
CA ILE A 310 14.24 -0.19 23.36
C ILE A 310 14.81 -1.50 23.93
N GLU A 311 15.56 -1.43 25.04
CA GLU A 311 16.18 -2.63 25.66
C GLU A 311 15.13 -3.66 26.14
N LYS A 312 14.01 -3.18 26.68
CA LYS A 312 12.91 -4.03 27.12
C LYS A 312 12.24 -4.82 25.99
N HIS A 313 12.16 -4.22 24.80
CA HIS A 313 11.36 -4.74 23.69
C HIS A 313 12.20 -5.18 22.47
N ARG A 314 13.53 -5.09 22.54
CA ARG A 314 14.38 -5.58 21.43
C ARG A 314 14.29 -7.10 21.26
N VAL A 315 14.56 -7.58 20.07
CA VAL A 315 14.62 -9.02 19.79
C VAL A 315 15.84 -9.60 20.46
N GLU A 316 15.64 -10.54 21.37
CA GLU A 316 16.72 -11.17 22.14
C GLU A 316 17.70 -11.89 21.21
N GLY A 317 18.99 -11.75 21.48
CA GLY A 317 20.06 -12.40 20.70
C GLY A 317 20.29 -11.81 19.30
N GLN A 318 19.61 -10.73 18.94
CA GLN A 318 19.83 -10.04 17.68
C GLN A 318 20.45 -8.66 17.86
N LYS A 319 21.28 -8.24 16.89
CA LYS A 319 21.75 -6.88 16.81
C LYS A 319 20.55 -5.94 16.56
N LEU A 320 20.48 -4.83 17.29
CA LEU A 320 19.48 -3.81 17.07
C LEU A 320 19.68 -3.16 15.68
N LYS A 321 18.65 -3.12 14.90
CA LYS A 321 18.56 -2.42 13.61
C LYS A 321 17.27 -1.61 13.59
N ALA A 322 17.34 -0.41 14.17
CA ALA A 322 16.16 0.40 14.41
C ALA A 322 16.03 1.55 13.40
N LEU A 323 14.81 1.78 12.97
CA LEU A 323 14.43 2.92 12.17
C LEU A 323 13.55 3.86 13.01
N ALA A 324 13.98 5.10 13.21
CA ALA A 324 13.30 6.05 14.07
C ALA A 324 12.73 7.23 13.25
N PHE A 325 11.42 7.45 13.34
CA PHE A 325 10.73 8.53 12.66
C PHE A 325 10.61 9.76 13.55
N CYS A 326 11.21 10.86 13.10
CA CYS A 326 11.24 12.14 13.80
C CYS A 326 10.37 13.19 13.10
N ARG A 327 9.95 14.22 13.84
CA ARG A 327 9.07 15.28 13.35
C ARG A 327 9.77 16.21 12.35
N ASN A 328 10.98 16.64 12.65
CA ASN A 328 11.78 17.52 11.82
C ASN A 328 13.28 17.24 11.96
N ILE A 329 14.09 17.94 11.18
CA ILE A 329 15.54 17.76 11.11
C ILE A 329 16.23 18.03 12.45
N GLN A 330 15.79 19.06 13.18
CA GLN A 330 16.35 19.40 14.49
C GLN A 330 16.09 18.27 15.49
N HIS A 331 14.87 17.73 15.52
CA HIS A 331 14.50 16.58 16.34
C HIS A 331 15.35 15.36 16.01
N ALA A 332 15.48 14.99 14.74
CA ALA A 332 16.27 13.84 14.32
C ALA A 332 17.75 13.96 14.74
N ARG A 333 18.32 15.16 14.60
CA ARG A 333 19.69 15.44 15.02
C ARG A 333 19.86 15.32 16.54
N MET A 334 18.99 15.99 17.31
CA MET A 334 19.06 15.95 18.79
C MET A 334 18.90 14.53 19.32
N MET A 335 17.97 13.75 18.75
CA MET A 335 17.79 12.34 19.16
C MET A 335 19.00 11.48 18.80
N ALA A 336 19.61 11.69 17.63
CA ALA A 336 20.81 10.99 17.24
C ALA A 336 21.99 11.34 18.17
N ASP A 337 22.16 12.63 18.50
CA ASP A 337 23.22 13.08 19.40
C ASP A 337 23.01 12.50 20.82
N ASN A 338 21.80 12.61 21.39
CA ASN A 338 21.53 12.21 22.79
C ASN A 338 21.47 10.70 23.00
N LEU A 339 20.92 9.93 22.04
CA LEU A 339 20.94 8.47 22.09
C LEU A 339 22.27 7.88 21.63
N GLY A 340 23.19 8.72 21.12
CA GLY A 340 24.57 8.37 20.80
C GLY A 340 25.39 7.88 21.99
N ASP A 341 24.99 8.22 23.23
CA ASP A 341 25.59 7.72 24.45
C ASP A 341 25.29 6.21 24.69
N TYR A 342 24.24 5.69 24.09
CA TYR A 342 23.78 4.30 24.26
C TYR A 342 23.96 3.45 23.01
N TYR A 343 23.87 4.06 21.80
CA TYR A 343 23.82 3.36 20.52
C TYR A 343 24.69 4.04 19.47
N HIS A 344 25.09 3.29 18.47
CA HIS A 344 25.65 3.87 17.25
C HIS A 344 24.50 4.44 16.38
N THR A 345 24.45 5.74 16.27
CA THR A 345 23.33 6.47 15.64
C THR A 345 23.77 7.24 14.41
N ALA A 346 22.84 7.43 13.49
CA ALA A 346 22.94 8.39 12.39
C ALA A 346 21.57 9.03 12.11
N TYR A 347 21.55 10.18 11.42
CA TYR A 347 20.29 10.77 10.96
C TYR A 347 20.34 11.12 9.48
N LEU A 348 19.20 11.05 8.83
CA LEU A 348 19.00 11.41 7.42
C LEU A 348 17.91 12.46 7.28
N THR A 349 18.11 13.34 6.31
CA THR A 349 17.20 14.43 5.97
C THR A 349 16.96 14.51 4.47
N GLY A 350 15.96 15.30 4.04
CA GLY A 350 15.73 15.60 2.64
C GLY A 350 16.93 16.22 1.91
N LYS A 351 17.90 16.79 2.63
CA LYS A 351 19.11 17.43 2.06
C LYS A 351 20.21 16.43 1.71
N ASN A 352 20.18 15.22 2.26
CA ASN A 352 21.18 14.20 1.96
C ASN A 352 21.09 13.73 0.50
N LYS A 353 22.23 13.58 -0.16
CA LYS A 353 22.30 13.03 -1.52
C LYS A 353 21.87 11.56 -1.54
N THR A 354 21.36 11.10 -2.66
CA THR A 354 20.89 9.70 -2.83
C THR A 354 21.96 8.69 -2.43
N GLY A 355 23.23 8.91 -2.80
CA GLY A 355 24.31 8.00 -2.43
C GLY A 355 24.61 7.93 -0.93
N GLU A 356 24.42 9.02 -0.18
CA GLU A 356 24.55 9.05 1.29
C GLU A 356 23.43 8.27 1.96
N ARG A 357 22.21 8.43 1.46
CA ARG A 357 21.04 7.69 1.95
C ARG A 357 21.21 6.19 1.75
N ILE A 358 21.60 5.76 0.55
CA ILE A 358 21.84 4.34 0.24
C ILE A 358 22.93 3.75 1.14
N ARG A 359 24.01 4.49 1.40
CA ARG A 359 25.08 4.05 2.33
C ARG A 359 24.54 3.84 3.74
N ALA A 360 23.80 4.82 4.29
CA ALA A 360 23.23 4.69 5.62
C ALA A 360 22.26 3.51 5.75
N TYR A 361 21.48 3.22 4.71
CA TYR A 361 20.59 2.06 4.68
C TYR A 361 21.38 0.74 4.67
N ASN A 362 22.42 0.67 3.85
CA ASN A 362 23.30 -0.51 3.79
C ASN A 362 24.06 -0.70 5.11
N ASP A 363 24.53 0.37 5.72
CA ASP A 363 25.24 0.33 7.01
C ASP A 363 24.30 -0.17 8.12
N LEU A 364 23.03 0.27 8.17
CA LEU A 364 22.04 -0.22 9.12
C LEU A 364 21.72 -1.71 8.93
N GLN A 365 21.66 -2.18 7.70
CA GLN A 365 21.36 -3.59 7.42
C GLN A 365 22.53 -4.53 7.67
N SER A 366 23.77 -4.02 7.62
CA SER A 366 24.97 -4.83 7.74
C SER A 366 25.24 -5.26 9.17
N ASP A 367 25.52 -6.55 9.37
CA ASP A 367 25.97 -7.06 10.66
C ASP A 367 27.43 -6.69 10.97
N GLN A 368 28.19 -6.26 9.95
CA GLN A 368 29.59 -5.86 10.06
C GLN A 368 29.79 -4.38 10.39
N LYS A 369 28.73 -3.56 10.29
CA LYS A 369 28.73 -2.14 10.60
C LYS A 369 28.10 -1.89 11.96
N ASP A 370 28.57 -0.86 12.66
CA ASP A 370 28.13 -0.61 14.02
C ASP A 370 26.79 0.13 14.12
N LEU A 371 26.30 0.74 13.04
CA LEU A 371 25.04 1.50 13.06
C LEU A 371 23.87 0.65 13.57
N GLU A 372 23.19 1.18 14.61
CA GLU A 372 22.08 0.52 15.29
C GLU A 372 20.76 1.26 15.12
N ILE A 373 20.79 2.61 15.14
CA ILE A 373 19.57 3.43 14.99
C ILE A 373 19.78 4.49 13.91
N LEU A 374 18.88 4.48 12.94
CA LEU A 374 18.81 5.51 11.90
C LEU A 374 17.59 6.40 12.10
N PHE A 375 17.82 7.66 12.41
CA PHE A 375 16.78 8.68 12.55
C PHE A 375 16.44 9.29 11.19
N ALA A 376 15.16 9.44 10.89
CA ALA A 376 14.68 9.94 9.61
C ALA A 376 13.53 10.93 9.74
N VAL A 377 13.49 11.89 8.82
CA VAL A 377 12.41 12.88 8.70
C VAL A 377 11.86 12.80 7.28
N ASP A 378 10.64 12.31 7.12
CA ASP A 378 9.83 12.26 5.88
C ASP A 378 10.49 11.62 4.64
N ILE A 379 11.77 11.28 4.69
CA ILE A 379 12.54 10.71 3.56
C ILE A 379 12.35 9.21 3.37
N LEU A 380 11.67 8.56 4.31
CA LEU A 380 11.42 7.12 4.29
C LEU A 380 9.94 6.81 4.01
N ASN A 381 9.16 7.81 3.60
CA ASN A 381 7.74 7.61 3.30
C ASN A 381 7.56 6.77 2.05
N GLU A 382 8.46 6.87 1.04
CA GLU A 382 8.36 6.15 -0.22
C GLU A 382 9.73 5.66 -0.73
N GLY A 383 9.73 4.56 -1.49
CA GLY A 383 10.87 4.10 -2.30
C GLY A 383 12.04 3.40 -1.58
N VAL A 384 12.14 3.49 -0.26
CA VAL A 384 13.23 2.88 0.52
C VAL A 384 12.85 1.51 1.02
N ASP A 385 13.76 0.54 0.88
CA ASP A 385 13.61 -0.83 1.31
C ASP A 385 14.74 -1.21 2.24
N ILE A 386 14.42 -1.50 3.51
CA ILE A 386 15.39 -1.87 4.53
C ILE A 386 14.90 -3.15 5.24
N PRO A 387 14.95 -4.32 4.58
CA PRO A 387 14.39 -5.55 5.11
C PRO A 387 15.04 -6.03 6.40
N GLY A 388 16.29 -5.64 6.68
CA GLY A 388 17.01 -5.99 7.91
C GLY A 388 16.52 -5.30 9.18
N VAL A 389 15.69 -4.27 9.11
CA VAL A 389 15.13 -3.56 10.26
C VAL A 389 14.30 -4.49 11.14
N ASN A 390 14.61 -4.56 12.43
CA ASN A 390 13.91 -5.37 13.43
C ASN A 390 13.18 -4.53 14.49
N MET A 391 13.37 -3.21 14.48
CA MET A 391 12.62 -2.28 15.35
C MET A 391 12.25 -0.99 14.60
N VAL A 392 11.05 -0.48 14.85
CA VAL A 392 10.57 0.81 14.34
C VAL A 392 10.16 1.68 15.53
N LEU A 393 10.69 2.90 15.59
CA LEU A 393 10.40 3.87 16.62
C LEU A 393 9.61 5.04 16.02
N PHE A 394 8.41 5.27 16.53
CA PHE A 394 7.65 6.48 16.20
C PHE A 394 7.82 7.50 17.32
N LEU A 395 8.74 8.45 17.11
CA LEU A 395 9.04 9.54 18.04
C LEU A 395 8.27 10.83 17.70
N ARG A 396 7.32 10.73 16.77
CA ARG A 396 6.43 11.82 16.37
C ARG A 396 5.00 11.34 16.31
N PRO A 397 4.02 12.22 16.58
CA PRO A 397 2.64 11.94 16.24
C PRO A 397 2.50 11.72 14.72
N THR A 398 1.97 10.56 14.32
CA THR A 398 1.60 10.31 12.92
C THR A 398 0.07 10.29 12.85
N GLU A 399 -0.53 11.32 12.26
CA GLU A 399 -1.99 11.45 12.21
C GLU A 399 -2.61 10.58 11.11
N SER A 400 -1.86 10.30 10.04
CA SER A 400 -2.32 9.49 8.92
C SER A 400 -2.02 8.00 9.13
N SER A 401 -3.06 7.18 9.17
CA SER A 401 -2.95 5.71 9.16
C SER A 401 -2.19 5.20 7.94
N THR A 402 -2.36 5.85 6.80
CA THR A 402 -1.65 5.56 5.54
C THR A 402 -0.14 5.70 5.68
N ILE A 403 0.33 6.86 6.20
CA ILE A 403 1.75 7.12 6.42
C ILE A 403 2.31 6.11 7.43
N PHE A 404 1.57 5.82 8.50
CA PHE A 404 1.96 4.83 9.49
C PHE A 404 2.18 3.44 8.86
N ILE A 405 1.21 2.95 8.08
CA ILE A 405 1.30 1.64 7.42
C ILE A 405 2.44 1.61 6.39
N GLN A 406 2.66 2.69 5.66
CA GLN A 406 3.77 2.80 4.71
C GLN A 406 5.14 2.76 5.40
N GLN A 407 5.29 3.50 6.50
CA GLN A 407 6.51 3.52 7.30
C GLN A 407 6.76 2.17 7.96
N LEU A 408 5.73 1.55 8.51
CA LEU A 408 5.77 0.21 9.08
C LEU A 408 6.18 -0.83 8.04
N GLY A 409 5.59 -0.80 6.86
CA GLY A 409 5.85 -1.74 5.77
C GLY A 409 7.30 -1.81 5.32
N ARG A 410 8.12 -0.79 5.62
CA ARG A 410 9.58 -0.80 5.36
C ARG A 410 10.31 -1.85 6.17
N GLY A 411 9.86 -2.08 7.40
CA GLY A 411 10.41 -3.08 8.30
C GLY A 411 9.77 -4.46 8.19
N LEU A 412 8.61 -4.61 7.54
CA LEU A 412 7.89 -5.90 7.56
C LEU A 412 8.38 -6.93 6.53
N ARG A 413 9.30 -6.58 5.66
CA ARG A 413 9.84 -7.54 4.69
C ARG A 413 10.59 -8.67 5.36
N LYS A 414 10.49 -9.85 4.79
CA LYS A 414 11.26 -11.00 5.22
C LYS A 414 12.75 -10.74 5.06
N TYR A 415 13.49 -11.13 6.08
CA TYR A 415 14.96 -11.11 6.10
C TYR A 415 15.47 -12.31 6.88
N ALA A 416 16.69 -12.76 6.58
CA ALA A 416 17.28 -13.89 7.26
C ALA A 416 17.29 -13.68 8.79
N ASN A 417 16.82 -14.67 9.53
CA ASN A 417 16.77 -14.69 11.00
C ASN A 417 15.92 -13.59 11.65
N LYS A 418 14.99 -12.97 10.92
CA LYS A 418 14.07 -11.98 11.47
C LYS A 418 12.69 -12.61 11.75
N PRO A 419 12.35 -12.94 13.01
CA PRO A 419 11.07 -13.57 13.34
C PRO A 419 9.90 -12.59 13.34
N TYR A 420 10.12 -11.34 13.74
CA TYR A 420 9.13 -10.26 13.80
C TYR A 420 9.82 -8.90 13.84
N VAL A 421 9.01 -7.85 13.75
CA VAL A 421 9.44 -6.46 13.95
C VAL A 421 8.79 -5.92 15.22
N THR A 422 9.55 -5.26 16.07
CA THR A 422 9.01 -4.51 17.21
C THR A 422 8.70 -3.09 16.80
N ILE A 423 7.52 -2.61 17.16
CA ILE A 423 7.08 -1.22 16.93
C ILE A 423 6.87 -0.57 18.28
N LEU A 424 7.64 0.48 18.54
CA LEU A 424 7.47 1.34 19.70
C LEU A 424 6.89 2.68 19.24
N ASP A 425 5.65 2.94 19.61
CA ASP A 425 4.96 4.18 19.27
C ASP A 425 4.79 5.03 20.55
N PHE A 426 5.52 6.12 20.63
CA PHE A 426 5.47 7.04 21.76
C PHE A 426 4.29 7.98 21.60
N ILE A 427 3.15 7.57 22.15
CA ILE A 427 1.83 8.18 21.94
C ILE A 427 1.51 9.32 22.91
N GLY A 428 2.32 9.54 23.95
CA GLY A 428 2.03 10.49 25.02
C GLY A 428 0.69 10.18 25.70
N ASN A 429 -0.13 11.23 25.93
CA ASN A 429 -1.45 11.12 26.54
C ASN A 429 -2.59 10.94 25.51
N SER A 430 -2.33 10.77 24.24
CA SER A 430 -3.34 10.71 23.19
C SER A 430 -3.88 9.30 22.95
N TYR A 431 -4.89 8.89 23.72
CA TYR A 431 -5.63 7.63 23.49
C TYR A 431 -6.27 7.54 22.10
N LYS A 432 -6.72 8.67 21.55
CA LYS A 432 -7.37 8.69 20.22
C LYS A 432 -6.47 8.10 19.15
N ARG A 433 -5.17 8.37 19.23
CA ARG A 433 -4.20 7.90 18.27
C ARG A 433 -3.98 6.39 18.33
N SER A 434 -3.83 5.82 19.52
CA SER A 434 -3.71 4.37 19.72
C SER A 434 -4.93 3.64 19.15
N VAL A 435 -6.12 4.22 19.29
CA VAL A 435 -7.35 3.67 18.72
C VAL A 435 -7.35 3.74 17.19
N HIS A 436 -6.90 4.85 16.59
CA HIS A 436 -6.79 4.96 15.13
C HIS A 436 -5.78 3.99 14.54
N ILE A 437 -4.64 3.80 15.21
CA ILE A 437 -3.63 2.82 14.80
C ILE A 437 -4.14 1.39 15.02
N ALA A 438 -4.74 1.10 16.18
CA ALA A 438 -5.36 -0.19 16.45
C ALA A 438 -6.51 -0.50 15.49
N LEU A 439 -7.29 0.50 15.05
CA LEU A 439 -8.29 0.36 14.00
C LEU A 439 -7.66 0.18 12.62
N ALA A 440 -6.60 0.89 12.29
CA ALA A 440 -5.86 0.71 11.04
C ALA A 440 -5.17 -0.66 10.96
N LEU A 441 -4.73 -1.18 12.11
CA LEU A 441 -4.21 -2.54 12.27
C LEU A 441 -5.31 -3.57 12.54
N GLY A 442 -6.45 -3.20 13.09
CA GLY A 442 -7.59 -4.02 13.51
C GLY A 442 -8.77 -4.01 12.55
N SER A 443 -8.72 -3.22 11.51
CA SER A 443 -9.37 -3.59 10.22
C SER A 443 -8.63 -4.79 9.59
N LEU A 444 -7.94 -5.25 10.48
CA LEU A 444 -7.30 -6.53 10.65
C LEU A 444 -8.30 -7.67 10.92
#